data_b636e238c9a883927d1cd294b29e6c4d
#
_entry.id   b636e238c9a883927d1cd294b29e6c4d
#
_cell.length_a   1.000
_cell.length_b   1.000
_cell.length_c   1.000
_cell.angle_alpha   90.00
_cell.angle_beta   90.00
_cell.angle_gamma   90.00
#
_symmetry.space_group_name_H-M   'P 1'
#
loop_
_entity.id
_entity.type
_entity.pdbx_description
1 polymer ?
#
loop_
_entity_poly.entity_id
_entity_poly.type
_entity_poly.pdbx_seq_one_letter_code
_entity_poly.pdbx_strand_id
1 'polypeptide(L)'
;MAEIVQEEGHKKGGKRKAKKHGTHIDMTPMVDLACLLLTFFMLTTAFNKPKVMEIILPEKPKPGDIPPELDKDRALNIILVENNKVLWYVGMAEPGKQLNDADFSKDGIRKVLLQRNKELFSSISKMKKDLVVGKLKLPTDSVEGRMKRFYKADKFGPIVLIKAADGVKYRNVVDIIDEMAITNIARYSLVDISPVEKMMVQSHVASKPSVTAIK
;
A
#
# COMPACT_ATOMS: atom_id res chain seq x y z
N MET A 1 9.84 10.38 45.16
CA MET A 1 9.98 9.76 46.52
C MET A 1 8.76 10.08 47.30
N ALA A 2 7.88 9.10 47.52
CA ALA A 2 6.68 9.30 48.35
C ALA A 2 6.98 8.65 49.72
N GLU A 3 7.22 9.47 50.71
CA GLU A 3 7.51 9.09 52.10
C GLU A 3 6.18 9.12 52.88
N ILE A 4 5.76 7.96 53.35
CA ILE A 4 4.57 7.89 54.23
C ILE A 4 5.09 7.95 55.66
N VAL A 5 4.95 9.14 56.32
CA VAL A 5 5.25 9.35 57.72
C VAL A 5 4.02 8.95 58.54
N GLN A 6 4.14 7.91 59.39
CA GLN A 6 3.12 7.59 60.41
C GLN A 6 3.45 8.36 61.70
N GLU A 7 2.53 9.22 62.15
CA GLU A 7 2.57 9.98 63.36
C GLU A 7 2.54 9.07 64.60
N GLU A 8 3.51 9.23 65.51
CA GLU A 8 3.60 8.53 66.77
C GLU A 8 2.66 9.21 67.82
N GLY A 9 1.60 8.52 68.21
CA GLY A 9 0.77 8.92 69.35
C GLY A 9 1.47 8.63 70.69
N HIS A 10 1.81 9.68 71.46
CA HIS A 10 2.30 9.59 72.84
C HIS A 10 1.23 9.02 73.78
N LYS A 11 1.46 7.81 74.35
CA LYS A 11 0.79 7.36 75.60
C LYS A 11 1.85 7.08 76.67
N LYS A 12 1.71 7.82 77.82
CA LYS A 12 2.50 7.62 79.01
C LYS A 12 2.18 6.27 79.68
N GLY A 13 3.24 5.56 80.04
CA GLY A 13 3.20 4.57 81.15
C GLY A 13 3.02 3.10 80.70
N GLY A 14 4.12 2.30 80.82
CA GLY A 14 4.02 0.86 80.89
C GLY A 14 4.74 0.07 79.79
N LYS A 15 5.79 -0.67 80.21
CA LYS A 15 6.52 -1.72 79.49
C LYS A 15 7.19 -1.31 78.14
N ARG A 16 8.49 -1.39 78.08
CA ARG A 16 9.30 -1.20 76.85
C ARG A 16 8.75 -2.10 75.72
N LYS A 17 7.93 -1.48 74.85
CA LYS A 17 7.55 -2.13 73.58
C LYS A 17 8.71 -1.99 72.64
N ALA A 18 9.06 -3.10 72.00
CA ALA A 18 10.05 -3.11 70.92
C ALA A 18 9.72 -2.03 69.90
N LYS A 19 10.68 -1.14 69.57
CA LYS A 19 10.54 -0.16 68.50
C LYS A 19 10.17 -0.89 67.22
N LYS A 20 8.95 -0.73 66.74
CA LYS A 20 8.59 -1.15 65.39
C LYS A 20 9.37 -0.25 64.45
N HIS A 21 10.38 -0.80 63.81
CA HIS A 21 11.00 -0.15 62.64
C HIS A 21 9.93 0.03 61.59
N GLY A 22 9.64 1.26 61.18
CA GLY A 22 8.80 1.52 60.02
C GLY A 22 9.43 0.82 58.81
N THR A 23 8.68 -0.03 58.13
CA THR A 23 9.15 -0.69 56.93
C THR A 23 9.16 0.35 55.81
N HIS A 24 10.34 0.87 55.50
CA HIS A 24 10.54 1.67 54.29
C HIS A 24 10.34 0.77 53.09
N ILE A 25 9.26 0.92 52.36
CA ILE A 25 9.04 0.25 51.10
C ILE A 25 9.74 1.10 50.02
N ASP A 26 10.85 0.56 49.51
CA ASP A 26 11.54 1.20 48.38
C ASP A 26 10.72 0.99 47.11
N MET A 27 10.16 2.07 46.59
CA MET A 27 9.32 2.05 45.37
C MET A 27 10.16 2.14 44.08
N THR A 28 11.47 2.33 44.20
CA THR A 28 12.38 2.49 43.05
C THR A 28 12.30 1.30 42.07
N PRO A 29 12.31 0.02 42.53
CA PRO A 29 12.22 -1.11 41.60
C PRO A 29 10.89 -1.19 40.86
N MET A 30 9.79 -0.74 41.50
CA MET A 30 8.48 -0.75 40.85
C MET A 30 8.37 0.29 39.76
N VAL A 31 8.95 1.49 39.98
CA VAL A 31 8.98 2.55 38.97
C VAL A 31 9.85 2.16 37.79
N ASP A 32 11.00 1.51 38.03
CA ASP A 32 11.88 1.04 36.96
C ASP A 32 11.21 -0.03 36.10
N LEU A 33 10.54 -1.00 36.70
CA LEU A 33 9.72 -1.99 35.97
C LEU A 33 8.62 -1.33 35.14
N ALA A 34 7.94 -0.32 35.68
CA ALA A 34 6.90 0.41 34.97
C ALA A 34 7.48 1.18 33.76
N CYS A 35 8.65 1.83 33.94
CA CYS A 35 9.35 2.53 32.87
C CYS A 35 9.83 1.58 31.76
N LEU A 36 10.40 0.42 32.14
CA LEU A 36 10.83 -0.59 31.18
C LEU A 36 9.65 -1.13 30.38
N LEU A 37 8.53 -1.42 31.05
CA LEU A 37 7.33 -1.89 30.39
C LEU A 37 6.74 -0.84 29.41
N LEU A 38 6.73 0.42 29.83
CA LEU A 38 6.24 1.53 29.01
C LEU A 38 7.14 1.75 27.77
N THR A 39 8.46 1.73 27.95
CA THR A 39 9.40 1.85 26.83
C THR A 39 9.32 0.66 25.87
N PHE A 40 9.12 -0.54 26.38
CA PHE A 40 8.89 -1.74 25.59
C PHE A 40 7.61 -1.62 24.74
N PHE A 41 6.50 -1.19 25.33
CA PHE A 41 5.25 -0.98 24.60
C PHE A 41 5.40 0.13 23.54
N MET A 42 6.06 1.24 23.87
CA MET A 42 6.33 2.28 22.87
C MET A 42 7.16 1.76 21.71
N LEU A 43 8.19 0.93 21.98
CA LEU A 43 9.01 0.34 20.95
C LEU A 43 8.21 -0.64 20.07
N THR A 44 7.43 -1.52 20.69
CA THR A 44 6.62 -2.50 19.94
C THR A 44 5.53 -1.86 19.09
N THR A 45 4.87 -0.80 19.59
CA THR A 45 3.88 -0.06 18.80
C THR A 45 4.49 0.71 17.64
N ALA A 46 5.75 1.16 17.75
CA ALA A 46 6.44 1.84 16.67
C ALA A 46 6.72 0.90 15.47
N PHE A 47 6.90 -0.40 15.70
CA PHE A 47 7.12 -1.40 14.64
C PHE A 47 5.82 -1.86 13.98
N ASN A 48 4.69 -1.76 14.67
CA ASN A 48 3.37 -2.21 14.17
C ASN A 48 2.63 -1.16 13.34
N LYS A 49 3.33 -0.32 12.57
CA LYS A 49 2.65 0.53 11.59
C LYS A 49 2.22 -0.35 10.42
N PRO A 50 0.93 -0.68 10.26
CA PRO A 50 0.47 -1.40 9.09
C PRO A 50 0.79 -0.53 7.86
N LYS A 51 1.52 -1.08 6.91
CA LYS A 51 1.66 -0.46 5.59
C LYS A 51 0.31 -0.61 4.90
N VAL A 52 -0.57 0.33 5.12
CA VAL A 52 -1.82 0.43 4.36
C VAL A 52 -1.48 0.94 2.97
N MET A 53 -1.91 0.21 1.98
CA MET A 53 -1.84 0.62 0.59
C MET A 53 -2.94 1.66 0.37
N GLU A 54 -2.56 2.92 0.13
CA GLU A 54 -3.51 3.97 -0.24
C GLU A 54 -3.95 3.74 -1.68
N ILE A 55 -5.12 3.15 -1.88
CA ILE A 55 -5.77 3.06 -3.19
C ILE A 55 -6.50 4.38 -3.41
N ILE A 56 -5.98 5.20 -4.31
CA ILE A 56 -6.64 6.44 -4.71
C ILE A 56 -7.75 6.07 -5.69
N LEU A 57 -8.96 5.83 -5.18
CA LEU A 57 -10.12 5.69 -6.05
C LEU A 57 -10.47 7.07 -6.63
N PRO A 58 -10.72 7.16 -7.94
CA PRO A 58 -11.24 8.39 -8.53
C PRO A 58 -12.59 8.74 -7.89
N GLU A 59 -12.77 10.00 -7.53
CA GLU A 59 -14.03 10.49 -7.00
C GLU A 59 -15.15 10.24 -8.04
N LYS A 60 -16.29 9.77 -7.57
CA LYS A 60 -17.46 9.63 -8.43
C LYS A 60 -17.85 11.02 -8.94
N PRO A 61 -18.06 11.19 -10.26
CA PRO A 61 -18.49 12.48 -10.81
C PRO A 61 -19.79 12.91 -10.13
N LYS A 62 -19.86 14.16 -9.73
CA LYS A 62 -21.09 14.74 -9.17
C LYS A 62 -22.15 14.82 -10.25
N PRO A 63 -23.45 14.70 -9.91
CA PRO A 63 -24.51 14.90 -10.88
C PRO A 63 -24.39 16.30 -11.50
N GLY A 64 -24.09 16.36 -12.80
CA GLY A 64 -23.89 17.62 -13.53
C GLY A 64 -22.45 17.89 -13.99
N ASP A 65 -21.45 17.17 -13.47
CA ASP A 65 -20.10 17.25 -14.01
C ASP A 65 -20.04 16.48 -15.33
N ILE A 66 -19.57 17.15 -16.37
CA ILE A 66 -19.23 16.50 -17.63
C ILE A 66 -18.02 15.59 -17.30
N PRO A 67 -18.14 14.25 -17.43
CA PRO A 67 -17.00 13.40 -17.17
C PRO A 67 -15.84 13.86 -18.05
N PRO A 68 -14.64 14.03 -17.50
CA PRO A 68 -13.49 14.40 -18.31
C PRO A 68 -13.36 13.38 -19.44
N GLU A 69 -13.33 13.86 -20.67
CA GLU A 69 -13.15 13.03 -21.85
C GLU A 69 -11.81 12.32 -21.69
N LEU A 70 -11.87 11.07 -21.26
CA LEU A 70 -10.70 10.21 -21.09
C LEU A 70 -10.15 9.96 -22.50
N ASP A 71 -8.98 10.49 -22.78
CA ASP A 71 -8.26 10.15 -24.00
C ASP A 71 -8.20 8.63 -24.12
N LYS A 72 -8.90 8.12 -25.13
CA LYS A 72 -9.07 6.66 -25.33
C LYS A 72 -7.74 5.93 -25.38
N ASP A 73 -6.69 6.59 -25.86
CA ASP A 73 -5.36 6.01 -25.99
C ASP A 73 -4.59 5.91 -24.66
N ARG A 74 -5.04 6.58 -23.62
CA ARG A 74 -4.42 6.58 -22.30
C ARG A 74 -4.98 5.52 -21.36
N ALA A 75 -6.18 5.03 -21.63
CA ALA A 75 -6.83 4.02 -20.82
C ALA A 75 -6.21 2.64 -21.10
N LEU A 76 -5.49 2.10 -20.12
CA LEU A 76 -4.97 0.75 -20.16
C LEU A 76 -5.86 -0.16 -19.30
N ASN A 77 -6.56 -1.07 -19.92
CA ASN A 77 -7.39 -2.04 -19.23
C ASN A 77 -6.60 -3.33 -19.02
N ILE A 78 -6.56 -3.77 -17.78
CA ILE A 78 -5.92 -5.01 -17.35
C ILE A 78 -7.00 -5.92 -16.81
N ILE A 79 -7.17 -7.09 -17.42
CA ILE A 79 -8.11 -8.10 -17.00
C ILE A 79 -7.33 -9.27 -16.43
N LEU A 80 -7.53 -9.55 -15.16
CA LEU A 80 -6.99 -10.72 -14.50
C LEU A 80 -7.88 -11.91 -14.81
N VAL A 81 -7.26 -13.01 -15.22
CA VAL A 81 -7.95 -14.26 -15.51
C VAL A 81 -7.35 -15.40 -14.68
N GLU A 82 -8.00 -16.54 -14.70
CA GLU A 82 -7.51 -17.75 -14.04
C GLU A 82 -6.10 -18.13 -14.51
N ASN A 83 -5.45 -19.04 -13.77
CA ASN A 83 -4.11 -19.54 -14.08
C ASN A 83 -2.98 -18.49 -14.11
N ASN A 84 -3.10 -17.43 -13.30
CA ASN A 84 -2.10 -16.36 -13.17
C ASN A 84 -1.78 -15.69 -14.53
N LYS A 85 -2.75 -15.59 -15.42
CA LYS A 85 -2.61 -14.88 -16.68
C LYS A 85 -3.23 -13.50 -16.58
N VAL A 86 -2.65 -12.57 -17.32
CA VAL A 86 -3.08 -11.17 -17.41
C VAL A 86 -3.39 -10.87 -18.87
N LEU A 87 -4.59 -10.41 -19.14
CA LEU A 87 -4.96 -9.89 -20.44
C LEU A 87 -5.00 -8.38 -20.39
N TRP A 88 -4.54 -7.72 -21.43
CA TRP A 88 -4.58 -6.28 -21.46
C TRP A 88 -4.94 -5.73 -22.85
N TYR A 89 -5.55 -4.56 -22.85
CA TYR A 89 -5.86 -3.81 -24.06
C TYR A 89 -5.91 -2.31 -23.77
N VAL A 90 -5.84 -1.51 -24.82
CA VAL A 90 -5.85 -0.05 -24.73
C VAL A 90 -7.16 0.52 -25.24
N GLY A 91 -7.68 1.53 -24.57
CA GLY A 91 -8.87 2.23 -24.98
C GLY A 91 -10.17 1.61 -24.50
N MET A 92 -11.26 1.81 -25.22
CA MET A 92 -12.57 1.30 -24.87
C MET A 92 -12.74 -0.19 -25.18
N ALA A 93 -13.62 -0.86 -24.46
CA ALA A 93 -14.03 -2.23 -24.74
C ALA A 93 -14.94 -2.23 -25.99
N GLU A 94 -14.48 -2.86 -27.05
CA GLU A 94 -15.23 -3.03 -28.28
C GLU A 94 -15.30 -4.53 -28.62
N PRO A 95 -16.46 -5.01 -29.11
CA PRO A 95 -16.56 -6.39 -29.54
C PRO A 95 -15.55 -6.70 -30.67
N GLY A 96 -14.77 -7.78 -30.53
CA GLY A 96 -13.77 -8.18 -31.51
C GLY A 96 -12.40 -7.53 -31.35
N LYS A 97 -12.18 -6.68 -30.34
CA LYS A 97 -10.86 -6.14 -30.03
C LYS A 97 -9.91 -7.22 -29.55
N GLN A 98 -8.71 -7.24 -30.09
CA GLN A 98 -7.71 -8.21 -29.68
C GLN A 98 -7.18 -7.93 -28.28
N LEU A 99 -7.16 -8.96 -27.44
CA LEU A 99 -6.55 -8.96 -26.13
C LEU A 99 -5.09 -9.44 -26.27
N ASN A 100 -4.19 -8.76 -25.57
CA ASN A 100 -2.80 -9.16 -25.50
C ASN A 100 -2.57 -9.96 -24.22
N ASP A 101 -1.84 -11.07 -24.33
CA ASP A 101 -1.46 -11.87 -23.18
C ASP A 101 -0.21 -11.27 -22.51
N ALA A 102 -0.18 -11.30 -21.20
CA ALA A 102 0.98 -10.97 -20.40
C ALA A 102 1.02 -11.85 -19.14
N ASP A 103 2.21 -11.99 -18.60
CA ASP A 103 2.46 -12.68 -17.33
C ASP A 103 2.84 -11.69 -16.26
N PHE A 104 2.81 -12.12 -14.99
CA PHE A 104 3.35 -11.36 -13.85
C PHE A 104 4.89 -11.31 -13.82
N SER A 105 5.57 -11.78 -14.87
CA SER A 105 7.01 -11.72 -14.97
C SER A 105 7.53 -10.31 -15.25
N LYS A 106 8.84 -10.12 -15.08
CA LYS A 106 9.51 -8.85 -15.38
C LYS A 106 9.37 -8.42 -16.83
N ASP A 107 9.32 -9.39 -17.76
CA ASP A 107 9.17 -9.14 -19.20
C ASP A 107 7.71 -9.13 -19.66
N GLY A 108 6.77 -9.46 -18.78
CA GLY A 108 5.34 -9.45 -19.00
C GLY A 108 4.71 -8.08 -18.80
N ILE A 109 3.72 -8.02 -17.93
CA ILE A 109 2.92 -6.79 -17.70
C ILE A 109 3.77 -5.60 -17.24
N ARG A 110 4.83 -5.83 -16.43
CA ARG A 110 5.74 -4.78 -15.97
C ARG A 110 6.39 -4.02 -17.13
N LYS A 111 6.83 -4.73 -18.16
CA LYS A 111 7.45 -4.10 -19.34
C LYS A 111 6.46 -3.18 -20.06
N VAL A 112 5.22 -3.62 -20.21
CA VAL A 112 4.16 -2.82 -20.82
C VAL A 112 3.88 -1.54 -20.02
N LEU A 113 3.78 -1.68 -18.70
CA LEU A 113 3.56 -0.56 -17.78
C LEU A 113 4.72 0.44 -17.82
N LEU A 114 5.97 -0.04 -17.77
CA LEU A 114 7.16 0.81 -17.84
C LEU A 114 7.28 1.52 -19.18
N GLN A 115 6.94 0.86 -20.27
CA GLN A 115 6.98 1.46 -21.61
C GLN A 115 5.97 2.61 -21.72
N ARG A 116 4.80 2.46 -21.13
CA ARG A 116 3.76 3.48 -21.13
C ARG A 116 4.00 4.61 -20.13
N ASN A 117 4.71 4.34 -19.04
CA ASN A 117 5.03 5.32 -17.99
C ASN A 117 6.49 5.77 -18.02
N LYS A 118 7.17 5.68 -19.16
CA LYS A 118 8.61 5.89 -19.29
C LYS A 118 9.07 7.26 -18.79
N GLU A 119 8.35 8.32 -19.10
CA GLU A 119 8.73 9.69 -18.75
C GLU A 119 8.65 9.95 -17.23
N LEU A 120 7.52 9.62 -16.63
CA LEU A 120 7.35 9.78 -15.18
C LEU A 120 8.30 8.87 -14.41
N PHE A 121 8.44 7.61 -14.84
CA PHE A 121 9.36 6.66 -14.22
C PHE A 121 10.81 7.14 -14.27
N SER A 122 11.26 7.69 -15.39
CA SER A 122 12.62 8.24 -15.52
C SER A 122 12.84 9.43 -14.58
N SER A 123 11.89 10.32 -14.47
CA SER A 123 11.95 11.51 -13.61
C SER A 123 12.01 11.14 -12.12
N ILE A 124 11.16 10.20 -11.69
CA ILE A 124 11.15 9.69 -10.30
C ILE A 124 12.44 8.91 -10.01
N SER A 125 12.92 8.09 -10.95
CA SER A 125 14.14 7.32 -10.79
C SER A 125 15.38 8.22 -10.66
N LYS A 126 15.46 9.31 -11.41
CA LYS A 126 16.51 10.33 -11.27
C LYS A 126 16.47 10.97 -9.90
N MET A 127 15.29 11.40 -9.44
CA MET A 127 15.14 11.98 -8.11
C MET A 127 15.54 11.02 -6.99
N LYS A 128 15.12 9.74 -7.07
CA LYS A 128 15.52 8.72 -6.10
C LYS A 128 17.04 8.49 -6.10
N LYS A 129 17.69 8.46 -7.26
CA LYS A 129 19.16 8.35 -7.38
C LYS A 129 19.86 9.55 -6.74
N ASP A 130 19.38 10.77 -6.99
CA ASP A 130 19.97 12.00 -6.43
C ASP A 130 19.83 12.05 -4.91
N LEU A 131 18.78 11.47 -4.34
CA LEU A 131 18.61 11.29 -2.90
C LEU A 131 19.62 10.27 -2.33
N VAL A 132 19.78 9.13 -2.99
CA VAL A 132 20.72 8.08 -2.55
C VAL A 132 22.16 8.54 -2.62
N VAL A 133 22.52 9.28 -3.67
CA VAL A 133 23.88 9.87 -3.86
C VAL A 133 24.13 11.06 -2.93
N GLY A 134 23.13 11.49 -2.16
CA GLY A 134 23.28 12.60 -1.21
C GLY A 134 23.31 13.99 -1.84
N LYS A 135 23.05 14.10 -3.15
CA LYS A 135 22.95 15.39 -3.85
C LYS A 135 21.72 16.20 -3.41
N LEU A 136 20.65 15.51 -3.02
CA LEU A 136 19.47 16.09 -2.42
C LEU A 136 19.34 15.64 -0.96
N LYS A 137 19.58 16.54 -0.02
CA LYS A 137 19.32 16.32 1.41
C LYS A 137 17.90 16.80 1.71
N LEU A 138 16.93 15.93 1.61
CA LEU A 138 15.52 16.24 1.92
C LEU A 138 15.02 15.32 3.04
N PRO A 139 14.27 15.84 4.02
CA PRO A 139 13.56 15.00 4.99
C PRO A 139 12.53 14.14 4.25
N THR A 140 12.23 12.96 4.80
CA THR A 140 11.37 11.94 4.21
C THR A 140 9.99 12.49 3.78
N ASP A 141 9.38 13.32 4.62
CA ASP A 141 8.09 13.95 4.32
C ASP A 141 8.13 14.86 3.08
N SER A 142 9.26 15.53 2.87
CA SER A 142 9.46 16.39 1.69
C SER A 142 9.63 15.57 0.40
N VAL A 143 10.17 14.36 0.50
CA VAL A 143 10.31 13.43 -0.64
C VAL A 143 8.94 12.95 -1.10
N GLU A 144 8.10 12.51 -0.16
CA GLU A 144 6.73 12.09 -0.47
C GLU A 144 5.89 13.23 -1.05
N GLY A 145 6.02 14.44 -0.49
CA GLY A 145 5.36 15.63 -1.01
C GLY A 145 5.77 15.96 -2.46
N ARG A 146 7.06 15.79 -2.81
CA ARG A 146 7.54 15.95 -4.18
C ARG A 146 7.04 14.85 -5.11
N MET A 147 7.03 13.60 -4.67
CA MET A 147 6.47 12.49 -5.45
C MET A 147 4.98 12.74 -5.76
N LYS A 148 4.19 13.14 -4.77
CA LYS A 148 2.77 13.52 -4.96
C LYS A 148 2.61 14.66 -5.97
N ARG A 149 3.54 15.64 -6.01
CA ARG A 149 3.53 16.71 -7.03
C ARG A 149 3.82 16.16 -8.43
N PHE A 150 4.77 15.24 -8.60
CA PHE A 150 5.03 14.59 -9.89
C PHE A 150 3.79 13.84 -10.39
N TYR A 151 3.12 13.09 -9.54
CA TYR A 151 1.88 12.40 -9.89
C TYR A 151 0.73 13.34 -10.28
N LYS A 152 0.61 14.48 -9.59
CA LYS A 152 -0.41 15.50 -9.93
C LYS A 152 -0.08 16.27 -11.21
N ALA A 153 1.19 16.55 -11.45
CA ALA A 153 1.66 17.26 -12.63
C ALA A 153 1.62 16.40 -13.91
N ASP A 154 1.65 15.08 -13.76
CA ASP A 154 1.56 14.17 -14.88
C ASP A 154 0.16 14.14 -15.46
N LYS A 155 -0.05 14.92 -16.53
CA LYS A 155 -1.31 14.94 -17.28
C LYS A 155 -1.40 13.86 -18.35
N PHE A 156 -0.27 13.29 -18.77
CA PHE A 156 -0.18 12.39 -19.92
C PHE A 156 0.03 10.91 -19.55
N GLY A 157 0.27 10.60 -18.27
CA GLY A 157 0.47 9.23 -17.80
C GLY A 157 -0.73 8.32 -18.02
N PRO A 158 -0.49 7.00 -18.08
CA PRO A 158 -1.55 6.02 -18.29
C PRO A 158 -2.53 6.01 -17.13
N ILE A 159 -3.79 5.74 -17.45
CA ILE A 159 -4.85 5.44 -16.48
C ILE A 159 -5.11 3.96 -16.57
N VAL A 160 -4.85 3.24 -15.49
CA VAL A 160 -4.96 1.79 -15.47
C VAL A 160 -6.27 1.36 -14.82
N LEU A 161 -7.08 0.59 -15.55
CA LEU A 161 -8.29 -0.01 -15.04
C LEU A 161 -8.03 -1.50 -14.81
N ILE A 162 -8.04 -1.90 -13.55
CA ILE A 162 -7.80 -3.28 -13.14
C ILE A 162 -9.15 -3.96 -12.97
N LYS A 163 -9.36 -5.07 -13.64
CA LYS A 163 -10.60 -5.85 -13.64
C LYS A 163 -10.28 -7.30 -13.33
N ALA A 164 -11.08 -7.92 -12.50
CA ALA A 164 -10.93 -9.32 -12.16
C ALA A 164 -12.08 -10.13 -12.77
N ALA A 165 -11.76 -11.18 -13.52
CA ALA A 165 -12.73 -12.15 -13.95
C ALA A 165 -13.14 -13.08 -12.80
N ASP A 166 -14.24 -13.80 -12.96
CA ASP A 166 -14.71 -14.77 -11.98
C ASP A 166 -13.63 -15.87 -11.80
N GLY A 167 -13.38 -16.31 -10.55
CA GLY A 167 -12.38 -17.33 -10.24
C GLY A 167 -10.94 -16.87 -10.04
N VAL A 168 -10.64 -15.57 -10.17
CA VAL A 168 -9.31 -15.01 -9.96
C VAL A 168 -8.93 -15.05 -8.48
N LYS A 169 -7.71 -15.50 -8.19
CA LYS A 169 -7.17 -15.48 -6.83
C LYS A 169 -6.88 -14.05 -6.39
N TYR A 170 -7.25 -13.71 -5.15
CA TYR A 170 -6.97 -12.40 -4.55
C TYR A 170 -5.48 -12.02 -4.63
N ARG A 171 -4.59 -13.00 -4.52
CA ARG A 171 -3.15 -12.80 -4.70
C ARG A 171 -2.81 -12.08 -6.01
N ASN A 172 -3.46 -12.45 -7.12
CA ASN A 172 -3.18 -11.83 -8.41
C ASN A 172 -3.58 -10.34 -8.44
N VAL A 173 -4.63 -9.98 -7.68
CA VAL A 173 -5.04 -8.58 -7.52
C VAL A 173 -3.98 -7.81 -6.72
N VAL A 174 -3.45 -8.40 -5.66
CA VAL A 174 -2.36 -7.78 -4.88
C VAL A 174 -1.11 -7.64 -5.73
N ASP A 175 -0.72 -8.69 -6.45
CA ASP A 175 0.47 -8.69 -7.30
C ASP A 175 0.40 -7.57 -8.37
N ILE A 176 -0.77 -7.34 -9.01
CA ILE A 176 -0.89 -6.27 -10.00
C ILE A 176 -0.85 -4.87 -9.36
N ILE A 177 -1.40 -4.71 -8.15
CA ILE A 177 -1.31 -3.44 -7.42
C ILE A 177 0.14 -3.15 -7.03
N ASP A 178 0.90 -4.17 -6.63
CA ASP A 178 2.33 -4.03 -6.37
C ASP A 178 3.09 -3.62 -7.65
N GLU A 179 2.71 -4.15 -8.82
CA GLU A 179 3.28 -3.72 -10.09
C GLU A 179 2.99 -2.24 -10.41
N MET A 180 1.82 -1.71 -10.01
CA MET A 180 1.54 -0.27 -10.12
C MET A 180 2.49 0.55 -9.25
N ALA A 181 2.75 0.11 -8.03
CA ALA A 181 3.69 0.77 -7.12
C ALA A 181 5.14 0.71 -7.64
N ILE A 182 5.57 -0.44 -8.17
CA ILE A 182 6.91 -0.64 -8.75
C ILE A 182 7.12 0.27 -9.97
N THR A 183 6.11 0.38 -10.84
CA THR A 183 6.17 1.17 -12.07
C THR A 183 5.85 2.63 -11.88
N ASN A 184 5.57 3.05 -10.62
CA ASN A 184 5.19 4.40 -10.24
C ASN A 184 3.93 4.92 -10.99
N ILE A 185 2.96 4.06 -11.24
CA ILE A 185 1.66 4.45 -11.79
C ILE A 185 0.74 4.78 -10.62
N ALA A 186 0.36 6.05 -10.52
CA ALA A 186 -0.50 6.53 -9.43
C ALA A 186 -1.98 6.50 -9.77
N ARG A 187 -2.33 6.48 -11.07
CA ARG A 187 -3.73 6.51 -11.53
C ARG A 187 -4.18 5.13 -11.94
N TYR A 188 -4.71 4.39 -11.00
CA TYR A 188 -5.35 3.10 -11.26
C TYR A 188 -6.64 2.97 -10.46
N SER A 189 -7.56 2.18 -10.96
CA SER A 189 -8.82 1.89 -10.30
C SER A 189 -9.18 0.42 -10.47
N LEU A 190 -9.70 -0.18 -9.41
CA LEU A 190 -10.38 -1.47 -9.51
C LEU A 190 -11.80 -1.23 -9.97
N VAL A 191 -12.19 -1.90 -11.05
CA VAL A 191 -13.52 -1.79 -11.66
C VAL A 191 -14.03 -3.19 -11.96
N ASP A 192 -15.33 -3.38 -11.87
CA ASP A 192 -15.95 -4.63 -12.26
C ASP A 192 -15.82 -4.88 -13.76
N ILE A 193 -15.68 -6.14 -14.14
CA ILE A 193 -15.60 -6.54 -15.55
C ILE A 193 -16.96 -6.34 -16.24
N SER A 194 -16.93 -5.65 -17.38
CA SER A 194 -18.15 -5.40 -18.15
C SER A 194 -18.61 -6.68 -18.90
N PRO A 195 -19.91 -6.79 -19.24
CA PRO A 195 -20.41 -7.93 -20.00
C PRO A 195 -19.71 -8.11 -21.35
N VAL A 196 -19.34 -7.01 -22.03
CA VAL A 196 -18.60 -7.03 -23.29
C VAL A 196 -17.21 -7.63 -23.09
N GLU A 197 -16.53 -7.25 -22.02
CA GLU A 197 -15.20 -7.77 -21.68
C GLU A 197 -15.25 -9.25 -21.30
N LYS A 198 -16.28 -9.69 -20.60
CA LYS A 198 -16.50 -11.13 -20.32
C LYS A 198 -16.58 -11.93 -21.64
N MET A 199 -17.31 -11.44 -22.64
CA MET A 199 -17.38 -12.07 -23.97
C MET A 199 -16.02 -12.07 -24.66
N MET A 200 -15.26 -10.97 -24.59
CA MET A 200 -13.92 -10.85 -25.16
C MET A 200 -12.95 -11.87 -24.54
N VAL A 201 -12.96 -12.01 -23.21
CA VAL A 201 -12.14 -12.99 -22.50
C VAL A 201 -12.53 -14.41 -22.91
N GLN A 202 -13.83 -14.74 -22.95
CA GLN A 202 -14.30 -16.05 -23.37
C GLN A 202 -13.89 -16.39 -24.81
N SER A 203 -14.04 -15.46 -25.75
CA SER A 203 -13.60 -15.64 -27.14
C SER A 203 -12.09 -15.81 -27.27
N HIS A 204 -11.32 -15.06 -26.46
CA HIS A 204 -9.85 -15.16 -26.45
C HIS A 204 -9.38 -16.51 -25.89
N VAL A 205 -9.99 -16.96 -24.78
CA VAL A 205 -9.70 -18.29 -24.18
C VAL A 205 -10.10 -19.43 -25.12
N ALA A 206 -11.22 -19.31 -25.82
CA ALA A 206 -11.67 -20.31 -26.80
C ALA A 206 -10.76 -20.39 -28.03
N SER A 207 -10.18 -19.27 -28.47
CA SER A 207 -9.26 -19.21 -29.62
C SER A 207 -7.86 -19.75 -29.33
N LYS A 208 -7.45 -19.82 -28.06
CA LYS A 208 -6.17 -20.40 -27.62
C LYS A 208 -6.44 -21.59 -26.70
N PRO A 209 -6.67 -22.80 -27.21
CA PRO A 209 -6.76 -23.98 -26.36
C PRO A 209 -5.47 -24.08 -25.55
N SER A 210 -5.63 -24.13 -24.21
CA SER A 210 -4.56 -24.22 -23.25
C SER A 210 -3.61 -25.36 -23.60
N VAL A 211 -2.37 -25.03 -23.92
CA VAL A 211 -1.25 -25.97 -23.86
C VAL A 211 -1.00 -26.25 -22.38
N THR A 212 -1.85 -27.05 -21.78
CA THR A 212 -1.68 -27.59 -20.43
C THR A 212 -1.98 -29.08 -20.49
N ALA A 213 -1.08 -29.80 -21.10
CA ALA A 213 -0.88 -31.22 -20.84
C ALA A 213 0.46 -31.60 -21.42
N ILE A 214 1.52 -31.50 -20.63
CA ILE A 214 2.58 -32.49 -20.66
C ILE A 214 3.40 -32.28 -19.35
N LYS A 215 3.16 -33.24 -18.46
CA LYS A 215 4.00 -33.77 -17.37
C LYS A 215 4.61 -32.81 -16.36
#